data_d63362f1fa2a7eb4ca20477ae3d922cf
#
_entry.id   d63362f1fa2a7eb4ca20477ae3d922cf
#
_cell.length_a   1.000
_cell.length_b   1.000
_cell.length_c   1.000
_cell.angle_alpha   90.00
_cell.angle_beta   90.00
_cell.angle_gamma   90.00
#
_symmetry.space_group_name_H-M   'P 1'
#
loop_
_entity.id
_entity.type
_entity.pdbx_description
1 polymer ?
#
loop_
_entity_poly.entity_id
_entity_poly.type
_entity_poly.pdbx_seq_one_letter_code
_entity_poly.pdbx_strand_id
1 'polypeptide(L)'
;FKLAVITSVAQSYGLLIGLLAVTLLLALKQNALILAFIALGSGFVAPFILNTGSNNIPALFSYYLALNIALAVIAFFKPWRILNTISLLATFGVGGLSIWLKAQPEQYGMLSILVWLHFALYLFISIRYSQNIAQYKIAFKNIPLIDTALIFATPFMAFTLYAGLVYHNQTALSVASAVLALVYFVVGYVLHKKSQALTLLIQSFYGIGLTFLALILHFAFDA
;
A
#
# COMPACT_ATOMS: atom_id res chain seq x y z
N PHE A 1 -22.80 -1.61 -32.11
CA PHE A 1 -21.78 -2.63 -32.43
C PHE A 1 -21.00 -2.97 -31.14
N LYS A 2 -21.43 -4.01 -30.41
CA LYS A 2 -20.61 -4.61 -29.37
C LYS A 2 -19.71 -5.64 -30.03
N LEU A 3 -18.48 -5.28 -30.34
CA LEU A 3 -17.45 -6.25 -30.68
C LEU A 3 -17.14 -7.04 -29.41
N ALA A 4 -17.80 -8.20 -29.24
CA ALA A 4 -17.52 -9.13 -28.14
C ALA A 4 -16.21 -9.89 -28.42
N VAL A 5 -15.08 -9.15 -28.47
CA VAL A 5 -13.75 -9.72 -28.70
C VAL A 5 -13.22 -10.40 -27.42
N ILE A 6 -13.73 -10.00 -26.26
CA ILE A 6 -13.32 -10.51 -24.96
C ILE A 6 -14.55 -11.08 -24.26
N THR A 7 -14.55 -12.39 -24.04
CA THR A 7 -15.73 -13.13 -23.54
C THR A 7 -15.72 -13.35 -22.03
N SER A 8 -14.59 -13.16 -21.36
CA SER A 8 -14.51 -13.32 -19.91
C SER A 8 -13.85 -12.14 -19.20
N VAL A 9 -14.33 -11.84 -17.99
CA VAL A 9 -13.79 -10.80 -17.10
C VAL A 9 -12.32 -11.06 -16.77
N ALA A 10 -11.95 -12.33 -16.55
CA ALA A 10 -10.57 -12.72 -16.25
C ALA A 10 -9.62 -12.43 -17.42
N GLN A 11 -10.07 -12.65 -18.67
CA GLN A 11 -9.29 -12.27 -19.88
C GLN A 11 -9.09 -10.76 -19.97
N SER A 12 -10.12 -9.97 -19.65
CA SER A 12 -10.04 -8.50 -19.66
C SER A 12 -8.98 -8.01 -18.67
N TYR A 13 -8.99 -8.51 -17.44
CA TYR A 13 -7.98 -8.16 -16.44
C TYR A 13 -6.57 -8.65 -16.80
N GLY A 14 -6.45 -9.86 -17.36
CA GLY A 14 -5.18 -10.40 -17.82
C GLY A 14 -4.55 -9.56 -18.93
N LEU A 15 -5.31 -9.18 -19.94
CA LEU A 15 -4.86 -8.31 -21.03
C LEU A 15 -4.47 -6.91 -20.51
N LEU A 16 -5.27 -6.36 -19.60
CA LEU A 16 -4.99 -5.06 -18.99
C LEU A 16 -3.68 -5.08 -18.22
N ILE A 17 -3.46 -6.09 -17.36
CA ILE A 17 -2.20 -6.25 -16.62
C ILE A 17 -1.03 -6.42 -17.58
N GLY A 18 -1.18 -7.21 -18.64
CA GLY A 18 -0.15 -7.39 -19.67
C GLY A 18 0.20 -6.07 -20.37
N LEU A 19 -0.80 -5.30 -20.79
CA LEU A 19 -0.61 -3.99 -21.43
C LEU A 19 0.07 -3.00 -20.47
N LEU A 20 -0.36 -2.96 -19.23
CA LEU A 20 0.23 -2.12 -18.19
C LEU A 20 1.70 -2.50 -17.96
N ALA A 21 2.01 -3.79 -17.85
CA ALA A 21 3.38 -4.27 -17.67
C ALA A 21 4.30 -3.83 -18.83
N VAL A 22 3.85 -3.98 -20.07
CA VAL A 22 4.59 -3.52 -21.26
C VAL A 22 4.79 -2.02 -21.23
N THR A 23 3.74 -1.24 -20.92
CA THR A 23 3.81 0.23 -20.88
C THR A 23 4.77 0.68 -19.76
N LEU A 24 4.75 0.04 -18.59
CA LEU A 24 5.67 0.33 -17.50
C LEU A 24 7.12 -0.02 -17.84
N LEU A 25 7.36 -1.13 -18.53
CA LEU A 25 8.71 -1.49 -19.02
C LEU A 25 9.24 -0.47 -20.04
N LEU A 26 8.38 0.02 -20.94
CA LEU A 26 8.71 1.10 -21.87
C LEU A 26 9.02 2.39 -21.12
N ALA A 27 8.20 2.75 -20.15
CA ALA A 27 8.41 3.92 -19.30
C ALA A 27 9.77 3.87 -18.58
N LEU A 28 10.13 2.70 -18.04
CA LEU A 28 11.44 2.49 -17.40
C LEU A 28 12.60 2.67 -18.38
N LYS A 29 12.52 2.03 -19.58
CA LYS A 29 13.56 2.13 -20.62
C LYS A 29 13.75 3.55 -21.12
N GLN A 30 12.63 4.28 -21.32
CA GLN A 30 12.65 5.66 -21.82
C GLN A 30 12.86 6.71 -20.73
N ASN A 31 12.96 6.30 -19.46
CA ASN A 31 12.98 7.21 -18.30
C ASN A 31 11.79 8.18 -18.28
N ALA A 32 10.61 7.74 -18.73
CA ALA A 32 9.43 8.55 -18.94
C ALA A 32 8.46 8.43 -17.76
N LEU A 33 8.64 9.28 -16.72
CA LEU A 33 7.76 9.33 -15.54
C LEU A 33 6.29 9.54 -15.93
N ILE A 34 6.03 10.43 -16.89
CA ILE A 34 4.65 10.76 -17.32
C ILE A 34 3.97 9.52 -17.91
N LEU A 35 4.70 8.72 -18.70
CA LEU A 35 4.16 7.49 -19.27
C LEU A 35 3.81 6.47 -18.17
N ALA A 36 4.67 6.32 -17.15
CA ALA A 36 4.39 5.47 -15.98
C ALA A 36 3.17 5.97 -15.21
N PHE A 37 3.04 7.29 -15.03
CA PHE A 37 1.91 7.91 -14.34
C PHE A 37 0.58 7.62 -15.07
N ILE A 38 0.54 7.81 -16.40
CA ILE A 38 -0.66 7.53 -17.21
C ILE A 38 -1.01 6.05 -17.16
N ALA A 39 -0.02 5.16 -17.31
CA ALA A 39 -0.23 3.73 -17.26
C ALA A 39 -0.83 3.30 -15.92
N LEU A 40 -0.24 3.72 -14.79
CA LEU A 40 -0.72 3.35 -13.47
C LEU A 40 -2.08 3.99 -13.14
N GLY A 41 -2.25 5.27 -13.47
CA GLY A 41 -3.52 5.96 -13.27
C GLY A 41 -4.66 5.26 -14.01
N SER A 42 -4.46 4.93 -15.28
CA SER A 42 -5.45 4.15 -16.04
C SER A 42 -5.68 2.75 -15.46
N GLY A 43 -4.61 2.10 -14.94
CA GLY A 43 -4.70 0.81 -14.27
C GLY A 43 -5.57 0.85 -13.01
N PHE A 44 -5.38 1.84 -12.14
CA PHE A 44 -6.20 1.97 -10.93
C PHE A 44 -7.67 2.33 -11.22
N VAL A 45 -7.94 3.05 -12.30
CA VAL A 45 -9.30 3.43 -12.72
C VAL A 45 -10.01 2.32 -13.50
N ALA A 46 -9.27 1.45 -14.17
CA ALA A 46 -9.81 0.41 -15.04
C ALA A 46 -10.89 -0.48 -14.41
N PRO A 47 -10.80 -0.96 -13.16
CA PRO A 47 -11.86 -1.78 -12.55
C PRO A 47 -13.21 -1.07 -12.46
N PHE A 48 -13.22 0.26 -12.34
CA PHE A 48 -14.46 1.06 -12.29
C PHE A 48 -15.09 1.23 -13.68
N ILE A 49 -14.26 1.35 -14.72
CA ILE A 49 -14.72 1.44 -16.11
C ILE A 49 -15.23 0.07 -16.59
N LEU A 50 -14.52 -1.01 -16.21
CA LEU A 50 -14.88 -2.38 -16.56
C LEU A 50 -15.94 -2.98 -15.64
N ASN A 51 -16.61 -2.17 -14.82
CA ASN A 51 -17.56 -2.60 -13.82
C ASN A 51 -18.60 -3.59 -14.41
N THR A 52 -18.47 -4.83 -14.00
CA THR A 52 -19.35 -5.95 -14.42
C THR A 52 -20.54 -6.13 -13.49
N GLY A 53 -20.73 -5.23 -12.51
CA GLY A 53 -21.75 -5.38 -11.47
C GLY A 53 -21.39 -6.43 -10.40
N SER A 54 -20.25 -7.12 -10.52
CA SER A 54 -19.79 -8.06 -9.50
C SER A 54 -19.24 -7.28 -8.31
N ASN A 55 -19.84 -7.42 -7.13
CA ASN A 55 -19.31 -6.86 -5.87
C ASN A 55 -18.13 -7.70 -5.32
N ASN A 56 -17.25 -8.19 -6.18
CA ASN A 56 -16.07 -8.96 -5.77
C ASN A 56 -14.92 -8.03 -5.37
N ILE A 57 -14.99 -7.50 -4.15
CA ILE A 57 -13.96 -6.59 -3.62
C ILE A 57 -12.60 -7.28 -3.40
N PRO A 58 -12.53 -8.56 -2.98
CA PRO A 58 -11.25 -9.29 -2.96
C PRO A 58 -10.54 -9.33 -4.32
N ALA A 59 -11.26 -9.50 -5.42
CA ALA A 59 -10.68 -9.47 -6.76
C ALA A 59 -10.10 -8.08 -7.09
N LEU A 60 -10.78 -7.00 -6.73
CA LEU A 60 -10.28 -5.63 -6.87
C LEU A 60 -8.98 -5.42 -6.09
N PHE A 61 -8.93 -5.86 -4.81
CA PHE A 61 -7.73 -5.73 -3.99
C PHE A 61 -6.58 -6.61 -4.48
N SER A 62 -6.86 -7.82 -4.97
CA SER A 62 -5.84 -8.68 -5.59
C SER A 62 -5.27 -8.05 -6.86
N TYR A 63 -6.09 -7.40 -7.67
CA TYR A 63 -5.66 -6.65 -8.84
C TYR A 63 -4.78 -5.45 -8.44
N TYR A 64 -5.19 -4.68 -7.43
CA TYR A 64 -4.39 -3.58 -6.90
C TYR A 64 -3.05 -4.07 -6.31
N LEU A 65 -3.04 -5.25 -5.68
CA LEU A 65 -1.80 -5.84 -5.18
C LEU A 65 -0.82 -6.13 -6.32
N ALA A 66 -1.30 -6.67 -7.45
CA ALA A 66 -0.46 -6.89 -8.63
C ALA A 66 0.13 -5.58 -9.18
N LEU A 67 -0.67 -4.51 -9.26
CA LEU A 67 -0.18 -3.18 -9.68
C LEU A 67 0.87 -2.63 -8.70
N ASN A 68 0.63 -2.78 -7.41
CA ASN A 68 1.53 -2.28 -6.37
C ASN A 68 2.85 -3.08 -6.31
N ILE A 69 2.82 -4.37 -6.62
CA ILE A 69 4.05 -5.18 -6.80
C ILE A 69 4.85 -4.65 -8.00
N ALA A 70 4.20 -4.36 -9.12
CA ALA A 70 4.89 -3.75 -10.26
C ALA A 70 5.53 -2.40 -9.91
N LEU A 71 4.83 -1.57 -9.12
CA LEU A 71 5.38 -0.33 -8.57
C LEU A 71 6.56 -0.55 -7.64
N ALA A 72 6.48 -1.52 -6.75
CA ALA A 72 7.60 -1.86 -5.86
C ALA A 72 8.84 -2.26 -6.68
N VAL A 73 8.66 -3.02 -7.76
CA VAL A 73 9.74 -3.34 -8.70
C VAL A 73 10.31 -2.08 -9.35
N ILE A 74 9.47 -1.17 -9.83
CA ILE A 74 9.90 0.10 -10.40
C ILE A 74 10.71 0.92 -9.40
N ALA A 75 10.33 0.91 -8.13
CA ALA A 75 11.00 1.64 -7.06
C ALA A 75 12.48 1.19 -6.84
N PHE A 76 12.86 -0.01 -7.27
CA PHE A 76 14.26 -0.45 -7.28
C PHE A 76 15.10 0.25 -8.34
N PHE A 77 14.50 0.57 -9.49
CA PHE A 77 15.23 1.10 -10.64
C PHE A 77 15.11 2.62 -10.74
N LYS A 78 13.99 3.20 -10.27
CA LYS A 78 13.71 4.63 -10.41
C LYS A 78 13.14 5.23 -9.13
N PRO A 79 13.63 6.39 -8.67
CA PRO A 79 13.14 7.09 -7.49
C PRO A 79 11.86 7.90 -7.80
N TRP A 80 10.88 7.29 -8.47
CA TRP A 80 9.63 7.94 -8.86
C TRP A 80 8.61 7.93 -7.72
N ARG A 81 8.89 8.67 -6.66
CA ARG A 81 8.17 8.69 -5.39
C ARG A 81 6.69 8.99 -5.51
N ILE A 82 6.34 9.90 -6.42
CA ILE A 82 4.94 10.31 -6.63
C ILE A 82 4.04 9.14 -7.04
N LEU A 83 4.56 8.16 -7.76
CA LEU A 83 3.80 6.98 -8.17
C LEU A 83 3.36 6.15 -6.98
N ASN A 84 4.23 6.00 -5.97
CA ASN A 84 3.90 5.23 -4.76
C ASN A 84 2.85 5.93 -3.89
N THR A 85 2.90 7.26 -3.81
CA THR A 85 1.89 8.02 -3.07
C THR A 85 0.53 7.93 -3.73
N ILE A 86 0.48 8.06 -5.06
CA ILE A 86 -0.78 7.92 -5.80
C ILE A 86 -1.34 6.52 -5.66
N SER A 87 -0.48 5.50 -5.76
CA SER A 87 -0.93 4.11 -5.58
C SER A 87 -1.40 3.83 -4.15
N LEU A 88 -0.75 4.41 -3.12
CA LEU A 88 -1.22 4.34 -1.74
C LEU A 88 -2.63 4.93 -1.62
N LEU A 89 -2.84 6.14 -2.15
CA LEU A 89 -4.14 6.81 -2.11
C LEU A 89 -5.20 6.05 -2.92
N ALA A 90 -4.85 5.50 -4.08
CA ALA A 90 -5.76 4.67 -4.86
C ALA A 90 -6.12 3.38 -4.11
N THR A 91 -5.15 2.71 -3.52
CA THR A 91 -5.38 1.43 -2.83
C THR A 91 -6.16 1.60 -1.54
N PHE A 92 -5.69 2.45 -0.63
CA PHE A 92 -6.31 2.62 0.69
C PHE A 92 -7.45 3.63 0.68
N GLY A 93 -7.40 4.66 -0.17
CA GLY A 93 -8.50 5.62 -0.32
C GLY A 93 -9.65 5.03 -1.13
N VAL A 94 -9.43 4.88 -2.45
CA VAL A 94 -10.51 4.43 -3.35
C VAL A 94 -10.87 2.97 -3.13
N GLY A 95 -9.86 2.09 -3.03
CA GLY A 95 -10.06 0.68 -2.69
C GLY A 95 -10.69 0.51 -1.31
N GLY A 96 -10.20 1.22 -0.30
CA GLY A 96 -10.74 1.21 1.06
C GLY A 96 -12.18 1.68 1.12
N LEU A 97 -12.53 2.74 0.40
CA LEU A 97 -13.92 3.17 0.26
C LEU A 97 -14.80 2.08 -0.36
N SER A 98 -14.27 1.31 -1.31
CA SER A 98 -14.98 0.18 -1.89
C SER A 98 -15.25 -0.95 -0.88
N ILE A 99 -14.31 -1.21 0.06
CA ILE A 99 -14.55 -2.12 1.19
C ILE A 99 -15.74 -1.60 2.02
N TRP A 100 -15.67 -0.36 2.45
CA TRP A 100 -16.69 0.24 3.32
C TRP A 100 -18.10 0.23 2.72
N LEU A 101 -18.20 0.47 1.41
CA LEU A 101 -19.49 0.61 0.73
C LEU A 101 -20.06 -0.71 0.22
N LYS A 102 -19.23 -1.72 -0.08
CA LYS A 102 -19.67 -2.87 -0.89
C LYS A 102 -19.20 -4.23 -0.38
N ALA A 103 -18.25 -4.31 0.58
CA ALA A 103 -17.76 -5.59 1.04
C ALA A 103 -18.83 -6.35 1.83
N GLN A 104 -18.93 -7.65 1.60
CA GLN A 104 -19.83 -8.54 2.30
C GLN A 104 -19.07 -9.29 3.40
N PRO A 105 -19.72 -9.71 4.51
CA PRO A 105 -19.06 -10.38 5.63
C PRO A 105 -18.25 -11.62 5.23
N GLU A 106 -18.68 -12.37 4.21
CA GLU A 106 -18.01 -13.55 3.70
C GLU A 106 -16.65 -13.22 3.07
N GLN A 107 -16.43 -11.95 2.67
CA GLN A 107 -15.20 -11.46 2.05
C GLN A 107 -14.18 -10.94 3.08
N TYR A 108 -14.58 -10.71 4.34
CA TYR A 108 -13.76 -10.02 5.34
C TYR A 108 -12.45 -10.75 5.64
N GLY A 109 -12.47 -12.08 5.71
CA GLY A 109 -11.26 -12.87 5.93
C GLY A 109 -10.21 -12.67 4.83
N MET A 110 -10.62 -12.77 3.57
CA MET A 110 -9.73 -12.56 2.43
C MET A 110 -9.26 -11.11 2.32
N LEU A 111 -10.14 -10.15 2.57
CA LEU A 111 -9.81 -8.73 2.56
C LEU A 111 -8.82 -8.38 3.65
N SER A 112 -8.94 -8.96 4.84
CA SER A 112 -7.97 -8.78 5.92
C SER A 112 -6.56 -9.20 5.50
N ILE A 113 -6.42 -10.37 4.86
CA ILE A 113 -5.14 -10.85 4.33
C ILE A 113 -4.59 -9.87 3.28
N LEU A 114 -5.43 -9.42 2.35
CA LEU A 114 -5.02 -8.50 1.29
C LEU A 114 -4.60 -7.12 1.84
N VAL A 115 -5.29 -6.59 2.84
CA VAL A 115 -4.90 -5.34 3.52
C VAL A 115 -3.51 -5.48 4.15
N TRP A 116 -3.23 -6.58 4.84
CA TRP A 116 -1.92 -6.83 5.43
C TRP A 116 -0.81 -7.06 4.38
N LEU A 117 -1.11 -7.67 3.25
CA LEU A 117 -0.15 -7.79 2.13
C LEU A 117 0.19 -6.41 1.54
N HIS A 118 -0.79 -5.54 1.35
CA HIS A 118 -0.55 -4.16 0.92
C HIS A 118 0.27 -3.38 1.96
N PHE A 119 -0.06 -3.51 3.25
CA PHE A 119 0.73 -2.91 4.32
C PHE A 119 2.19 -3.33 4.25
N ALA A 120 2.48 -4.64 4.16
CA ALA A 120 3.83 -5.16 4.07
C ALA A 120 4.59 -4.61 2.86
N LEU A 121 3.92 -4.52 1.71
CA LEU A 121 4.49 -3.98 0.48
C LEU A 121 4.85 -2.50 0.62
N TYR A 122 3.94 -1.66 1.14
CA TYR A 122 4.21 -0.24 1.33
C TYR A 122 5.23 0.03 2.43
N LEU A 123 5.26 -0.78 3.49
CA LEU A 123 6.31 -0.74 4.50
C LEU A 123 7.68 -1.03 3.87
N PHE A 124 7.76 -2.07 3.03
CA PHE A 124 8.98 -2.39 2.28
C PHE A 124 9.43 -1.23 1.39
N ILE A 125 8.52 -0.62 0.62
CA ILE A 125 8.80 0.56 -0.21
C ILE A 125 9.34 1.71 0.64
N SER A 126 8.71 1.98 1.78
CA SER A 126 9.12 3.05 2.71
C SER A 126 10.54 2.83 3.25
N ILE A 127 10.87 1.59 3.63
CA ILE A 127 12.22 1.23 4.09
C ILE A 127 13.25 1.42 2.97
N ARG A 128 12.94 1.00 1.75
CA ARG A 128 13.85 1.14 0.61
C ARG A 128 14.15 2.60 0.29
N TYR A 129 13.13 3.48 0.29
CA TYR A 129 13.35 4.91 0.09
C TYR A 129 14.19 5.54 1.20
N SER A 130 13.96 5.15 2.43
CA SER A 130 14.73 5.62 3.58
C SER A 130 16.22 5.30 3.45
N GLN A 131 16.55 4.09 3.00
CA GLN A 131 17.94 3.68 2.74
C GLN A 131 18.58 4.48 1.60
N ASN A 132 17.83 4.78 0.54
CA ASN A 132 18.32 5.59 -0.56
C ASN A 132 18.60 7.05 -0.14
N ILE A 133 17.75 7.63 0.72
CA ILE A 133 17.97 8.98 1.27
C ILE A 133 19.27 9.05 2.07
N ALA A 134 19.56 8.03 2.89
CA ALA A 134 20.80 7.95 3.66
C ALA A 134 22.03 7.87 2.74
N GLN A 135 21.95 7.11 1.67
CA GLN A 135 23.04 6.92 0.72
C GLN A 135 23.38 8.20 -0.05
N TYR A 136 22.40 9.03 -0.38
CA TYR A 136 22.57 10.29 -1.11
C TYR A 136 22.82 11.52 -0.23
N LYS A 137 22.95 11.36 1.11
CA LYS A 137 23.17 12.46 2.09
C LYS A 137 22.19 13.64 1.89
N ILE A 138 20.96 13.36 1.52
CA ILE A 138 19.93 14.39 1.38
C ILE A 138 19.62 14.96 2.76
N ALA A 139 19.86 16.25 2.95
CA ALA A 139 19.54 16.93 4.21
C ALA A 139 18.04 16.80 4.51
N PHE A 140 17.68 16.52 5.76
CA PHE A 140 16.30 16.28 6.21
C PHE A 140 15.34 17.45 5.86
N LYS A 141 15.87 18.66 5.75
CA LYS A 141 15.12 19.85 5.31
C LYS A 141 14.52 19.71 3.90
N ASN A 142 15.05 18.80 3.10
CA ASN A 142 14.65 18.57 1.71
C ASN A 142 13.94 17.22 1.50
N ILE A 143 13.53 16.53 2.58
CA ILE A 143 12.69 15.32 2.44
C ILE A 143 11.32 15.79 1.98
N PRO A 144 10.87 15.37 0.79
CA PRO A 144 9.56 15.75 0.30
C PRO A 144 8.46 15.25 1.25
N LEU A 145 7.44 16.05 1.44
CA LEU A 145 6.23 15.72 2.21
C LEU A 145 5.65 14.36 1.81
N ILE A 146 5.87 13.96 0.57
CA ILE A 146 5.48 12.71 -0.07
C ILE A 146 6.06 11.48 0.64
N ASP A 147 7.35 11.49 1.02
CA ASP A 147 7.98 10.33 1.67
C ASP A 147 7.51 10.19 3.12
N THR A 148 7.33 11.31 3.79
CA THR A 148 6.79 11.36 5.15
C THR A 148 5.35 10.83 5.17
N ALA A 149 4.53 11.24 4.20
CA ALA A 149 3.15 10.76 4.07
C ALA A 149 3.10 9.23 3.90
N LEU A 150 3.97 8.64 3.08
CA LEU A 150 4.04 7.19 2.89
C LEU A 150 4.34 6.44 4.20
N ILE A 151 5.31 6.95 4.98
CA ILE A 151 5.73 6.32 6.23
C ILE A 151 4.61 6.32 7.26
N PHE A 152 3.95 7.48 7.43
CA PHE A 152 2.92 7.63 8.46
C PHE A 152 1.55 7.13 7.98
N ALA A 153 1.14 7.39 6.75
CA ALA A 153 -0.19 7.01 6.27
C ALA A 153 -0.36 5.50 6.16
N THR A 154 0.67 4.77 5.75
CA THR A 154 0.59 3.31 5.53
C THR A 154 0.05 2.53 6.74
N PRO A 155 0.62 2.64 7.96
CA PRO A 155 0.14 1.84 9.09
C PRO A 155 -1.26 2.25 9.53
N PHE A 156 -1.54 3.56 9.56
CA PHE A 156 -2.84 4.04 10.03
C PHE A 156 -3.97 3.70 9.04
N MET A 157 -3.74 3.85 7.74
CA MET A 157 -4.72 3.47 6.71
C MET A 157 -4.98 1.96 6.71
N ALA A 158 -3.92 1.15 6.75
CA ALA A 158 -4.07 -0.30 6.80
C ALA A 158 -4.80 -0.76 8.07
N PHE A 159 -4.42 -0.21 9.24
CA PHE A 159 -5.07 -0.53 10.50
C PHE A 159 -6.55 -0.10 10.52
N THR A 160 -6.86 1.10 10.01
CA THR A 160 -8.25 1.60 9.95
C THR A 160 -9.13 0.70 9.07
N LEU A 161 -8.61 0.25 7.90
CA LEU A 161 -9.35 -0.67 7.05
C LEU A 161 -9.53 -2.04 7.72
N TYR A 162 -8.47 -2.57 8.33
CA TYR A 162 -8.55 -3.82 9.07
C TYR A 162 -9.53 -3.72 10.24
N ALA A 163 -9.47 -2.63 11.00
CA ALA A 163 -10.40 -2.38 12.10
C ALA A 163 -11.86 -2.35 11.63
N GLY A 164 -12.13 -1.76 10.47
CA GLY A 164 -13.47 -1.79 9.87
C GLY A 164 -13.96 -3.20 9.51
N LEU A 165 -13.04 -4.12 9.15
CA LEU A 165 -13.39 -5.51 8.83
C LEU A 165 -13.63 -6.37 10.08
N VAL A 166 -12.98 -6.04 11.20
CA VAL A 166 -13.02 -6.85 12.44
C VAL A 166 -13.56 -6.06 13.64
N TYR A 167 -14.34 -5.00 13.41
CA TYR A 167 -14.73 -4.03 14.43
C TYR A 167 -15.45 -4.59 15.67
N HIS A 168 -16.06 -5.77 15.58
CA HIS A 168 -16.66 -6.47 16.72
C HIS A 168 -15.65 -7.34 17.50
N ASN A 169 -14.41 -7.47 17.05
CA ASN A 169 -13.42 -8.34 17.66
C ASN A 169 -12.27 -7.53 18.28
N GLN A 170 -12.47 -7.06 19.50
CA GLN A 170 -11.48 -6.28 20.24
C GLN A 170 -10.15 -7.02 20.43
N THR A 171 -10.21 -8.35 20.62
CA THR A 171 -9.02 -9.18 20.71
C THR A 171 -8.20 -9.14 19.42
N ALA A 172 -8.87 -9.21 18.25
CA ALA A 172 -8.18 -9.12 16.96
C ALA A 172 -7.54 -7.73 16.76
N LEU A 173 -8.19 -6.66 17.21
CA LEU A 173 -7.65 -5.29 17.16
C LEU A 173 -6.44 -5.12 18.09
N SER A 174 -6.53 -5.67 19.30
CA SER A 174 -5.41 -5.67 20.25
C SER A 174 -4.20 -6.43 19.69
N VAL A 175 -4.39 -7.63 19.14
CA VAL A 175 -3.34 -8.43 18.50
C VAL A 175 -2.74 -7.70 17.30
N ALA A 176 -3.55 -7.12 16.44
CA ALA A 176 -3.08 -6.34 15.28
C ALA A 176 -2.22 -5.15 15.71
N SER A 177 -2.65 -4.42 16.75
CA SER A 177 -1.88 -3.32 17.34
C SER A 177 -0.55 -3.80 17.88
N ALA A 178 -0.52 -4.95 18.59
CA ALA A 178 0.71 -5.54 19.11
C ALA A 178 1.68 -5.93 17.99
N VAL A 179 1.19 -6.55 16.92
CA VAL A 179 1.99 -6.91 15.75
C VAL A 179 2.57 -5.66 15.08
N LEU A 180 1.78 -4.62 14.89
CA LEU A 180 2.25 -3.36 14.31
C LEU A 180 3.30 -2.68 15.21
N ALA A 181 3.06 -2.59 16.51
CA ALA A 181 4.03 -2.05 17.44
C ALA A 181 5.37 -2.80 17.35
N LEU A 182 5.33 -4.14 17.38
CA LEU A 182 6.52 -4.99 17.24
C LEU A 182 7.25 -4.75 15.92
N VAL A 183 6.53 -4.75 14.79
CA VAL A 183 7.10 -4.53 13.45
C VAL A 183 7.84 -3.19 13.41
N TYR A 184 7.21 -2.10 13.88
CA TYR A 184 7.82 -0.78 13.86
C TYR A 184 9.01 -0.65 14.81
N PHE A 185 8.99 -1.28 15.98
CA PHE A 185 10.16 -1.35 16.87
C PHE A 185 11.31 -2.13 16.24
N VAL A 186 11.03 -3.29 15.65
CA VAL A 186 12.05 -4.11 14.97
C VAL A 186 12.66 -3.36 13.78
N VAL A 187 11.84 -2.73 12.93
CA VAL A 187 12.32 -1.94 11.80
C VAL A 187 13.16 -0.76 12.29
N GLY A 188 12.69 -0.01 13.29
CA GLY A 188 13.45 1.08 13.90
C GLY A 188 14.80 0.62 14.44
N TYR A 189 14.84 -0.51 15.14
CA TYR A 189 16.08 -1.10 15.69
C TYR A 189 17.06 -1.54 14.58
N VAL A 190 16.57 -2.22 13.55
CA VAL A 190 17.39 -2.67 12.42
C VAL A 190 17.98 -1.48 11.65
N LEU A 191 17.20 -0.43 11.45
CA LEU A 191 17.67 0.80 10.79
C LEU A 191 18.69 1.54 11.66
N HIS A 192 18.47 1.60 12.96
CA HIS A 192 19.41 2.21 13.91
C HIS A 192 20.81 1.55 13.82
N LYS A 193 20.85 0.22 13.76
CA LYS A 193 22.13 -0.52 13.60
C LYS A 193 22.81 -0.28 12.26
N LYS A 194 22.05 0.00 11.18
CA LYS A 194 22.59 0.14 9.82
C LYS A 194 23.06 1.55 9.49
N SER A 195 22.46 2.58 10.05
CA SER A 195 22.79 3.97 9.70
C SER A 195 22.36 4.96 10.78
N GLN A 196 23.34 5.65 11.39
CA GLN A 196 23.07 6.76 12.31
C GLN A 196 22.56 8.03 11.59
N ALA A 197 22.69 8.12 10.28
CA ALA A 197 22.23 9.27 9.50
C ALA A 197 20.71 9.39 9.41
N LEU A 198 19.95 8.37 9.83
CA LEU A 198 18.48 8.28 9.75
C LEU A 198 17.78 8.54 11.09
N THR A 199 18.39 9.27 12.00
CA THR A 199 17.88 9.43 13.39
C THR A 199 16.41 9.84 13.45
N LEU A 200 15.99 10.85 12.69
CA LEU A 200 14.58 11.30 12.70
C LEU A 200 13.61 10.27 12.14
N LEU A 201 14.02 9.51 11.14
CA LEU A 201 13.20 8.43 10.59
C LEU A 201 13.06 7.29 11.60
N ILE A 202 14.15 6.91 12.25
CA ILE A 202 14.17 5.90 13.32
C ILE A 202 13.26 6.34 14.48
N GLN A 203 13.33 7.60 14.88
CA GLN A 203 12.43 8.18 15.88
C GLN A 203 10.97 8.13 15.43
N SER A 204 10.69 8.38 14.14
CA SER A 204 9.34 8.24 13.60
C SER A 204 8.82 6.80 13.68
N PHE A 205 9.65 5.81 13.36
CA PHE A 205 9.26 4.40 13.50
C PHE A 205 9.00 4.03 14.96
N TYR A 206 9.84 4.47 15.90
CA TYR A 206 9.58 4.27 17.34
C TYR A 206 8.31 5.00 17.80
N GLY A 207 8.05 6.22 17.32
CA GLY A 207 6.82 6.97 17.61
C GLY A 207 5.57 6.22 17.13
N ILE A 208 5.58 5.69 15.90
CA ILE A 208 4.49 4.84 15.37
C ILE A 208 4.32 3.59 16.23
N GLY A 209 5.43 2.91 16.58
CA GLY A 209 5.40 1.75 17.45
C GLY A 209 4.78 2.04 18.82
N LEU A 210 5.11 3.17 19.44
CA LEU A 210 4.53 3.62 20.71
C LEU A 210 3.03 3.92 20.58
N THR A 211 2.58 4.51 19.45
CA THR A 211 1.16 4.76 19.20
C THR A 211 0.38 3.45 19.17
N PHE A 212 0.88 2.44 18.43
CA PHE A 212 0.22 1.14 18.37
C PHE A 212 0.32 0.39 19.70
N LEU A 213 1.40 0.57 20.49
CA LEU A 213 1.50 0.03 21.84
C LEU A 213 0.41 0.59 22.76
N ALA A 214 0.13 1.91 22.68
CA ALA A 214 -0.95 2.52 23.43
C ALA A 214 -2.33 1.99 23.02
N LEU A 215 -2.54 1.71 21.74
CA LEU A 215 -3.80 1.13 21.24
C LEU A 215 -4.05 -0.29 21.75
N ILE A 216 -3.00 -1.06 22.09
CA ILE A 216 -3.18 -2.39 22.72
C ILE A 216 -3.94 -2.24 24.02
N LEU A 217 -3.56 -1.28 24.87
CA LEU A 217 -4.21 -1.06 26.16
C LEU A 217 -5.68 -0.67 25.98
N HIS A 218 -5.96 0.23 25.03
CA HIS A 218 -7.34 0.63 24.72
C HIS A 218 -8.21 -0.58 24.35
N PHE A 219 -7.81 -1.39 23.38
CA PHE A 219 -8.60 -2.54 22.95
C PHE A 219 -8.60 -3.71 23.93
N ALA A 220 -7.59 -3.84 24.78
CA ALA A 220 -7.55 -4.88 25.80
C ALA A 220 -8.45 -4.60 27.02
N PHE A 221 -8.72 -3.33 27.33
CA PHE A 221 -9.62 -2.96 28.41
C PHE A 221 -11.10 -2.91 27.98
N ASP A 222 -11.35 -2.79 26.69
CA ASP A 222 -12.72 -2.79 26.12
C ASP A 222 -13.18 -4.19 25.68
N ALA A 223 -12.34 -5.24 25.89
CA ALA A 223 -12.64 -6.64 25.56
C ALA A 223 -13.18 -7.38 26.78
#